data_eaf5765939918a46a1f67f97da91bb56
#
_entry.id   eaf5765939918a46a1f67f97da91bb56
#
_cell.length_a   1.000
_cell.length_b   1.000
_cell.length_c   1.000
_cell.angle_alpha   90.00
_cell.angle_beta   90.00
_cell.angle_gamma   90.00
#
_symmetry.space_group_name_H-M   'P 1'
#
loop_
_entity.id
_entity.type
_entity.pdbx_description
1 polymer ?
#
loop_
_entity_poly.entity_id
_entity_poly.type
_entity_poly.pdbx_seq_one_letter_code
_entity_poly.pdbx_strand_id
1 'polypeptide(L)'
;KSIKDEFTMWKDYNWRNNMVPQREYMANYCDESGTPFMEIPGYNFHGLMRYQVKKDHYWKTFRENDSRLTGTLKAVYQKQEDGSIKYIAPFAYKFQGTTLEGSNERNWLDDYPIYRYADALLLLAEAKALLGEDPSTEINAVRERAYGSEYFNAHKNEVAYPNDKGSFYNDNPFEGGDENVMEAILKERLREFFFEGKRWYDLRRFGNQYVLKYTTAQESRLLWPINEGALTNNPALKQTPGY
;
A
#
# COMPACT_ATOMS: atom_id res chain seq x y z
N LYS A 1 -28.44 -8.74 2.14
CA LYS A 1 -27.25 -8.69 3.04
C LYS A 1 -26.26 -7.75 2.42
N SER A 2 -25.90 -6.68 3.09
CA SER A 2 -24.89 -5.77 2.56
C SER A 2 -23.50 -6.41 2.72
N ILE A 3 -22.60 -6.09 1.82
CA ILE A 3 -21.19 -6.46 1.93
C ILE A 3 -20.60 -6.04 3.30
N LYS A 4 -21.17 -5.00 3.92
CA LYS A 4 -20.86 -4.55 5.28
C LYS A 4 -21.02 -5.65 6.33
N ASP A 5 -22.07 -6.46 6.26
CA ASP A 5 -22.33 -7.51 7.25
C ASP A 5 -21.36 -8.67 7.15
N GLU A 6 -20.86 -8.95 5.94
CA GLU A 6 -19.84 -9.97 5.74
C GLU A 6 -18.46 -9.49 6.18
N PHE A 7 -18.15 -8.22 5.98
CA PHE A 7 -16.89 -7.62 6.45
C PHE A 7 -16.84 -7.44 7.98
N THR A 8 -17.97 -7.21 8.65
CA THR A 8 -18.01 -7.14 10.12
C THR A 8 -17.78 -8.49 10.78
N MET A 9 -18.17 -9.61 10.15
CA MET A 9 -17.81 -10.95 10.61
C MET A 9 -16.30 -11.24 10.53
N TRP A 10 -15.56 -10.51 9.74
CA TRP A 10 -14.13 -10.65 9.51
C TRP A 10 -13.29 -9.62 10.26
N LYS A 11 -13.84 -8.87 11.20
CA LYS A 11 -13.11 -7.83 11.94
C LYS A 11 -11.82 -8.37 12.56
N ASP A 12 -11.82 -9.60 13.04
CA ASP A 12 -10.67 -10.23 13.68
C ASP A 12 -9.65 -10.77 12.67
N TYR A 13 -10.07 -11.00 11.43
CA TYR A 13 -9.24 -11.46 10.32
C TYR A 13 -8.96 -10.36 9.30
N ASN A 14 -9.49 -9.16 9.50
CA ASN A 14 -9.26 -8.05 8.60
C ASN A 14 -7.76 -7.73 8.56
N TRP A 15 -7.17 -7.73 7.36
CA TRP A 15 -5.76 -7.39 7.17
C TRP A 15 -5.40 -6.03 7.77
N ARG A 16 -6.32 -5.07 7.75
CA ARG A 16 -6.17 -3.75 8.35
C ARG A 16 -5.89 -3.84 9.85
N ASN A 17 -6.63 -4.69 10.56
CA ASN A 17 -6.43 -4.95 11.97
C ASN A 17 -5.03 -5.52 12.27
N ASN A 18 -4.49 -6.31 11.34
CA ASN A 18 -3.17 -6.92 11.50
C ASN A 18 -2.01 -5.95 11.26
N MET A 19 -2.25 -4.78 10.65
CA MET A 19 -1.23 -3.79 10.32
C MET A 19 -1.29 -2.51 11.17
N VAL A 20 -2.26 -2.42 12.06
CA VAL A 20 -2.45 -1.29 12.97
C VAL A 20 -1.90 -1.66 14.36
N PRO A 21 -1.24 -0.73 15.08
CA PRO A 21 -0.71 -0.98 16.42
C PRO A 21 -1.78 -1.45 17.41
N GLN A 22 -1.37 -2.30 18.35
CA GLN A 22 -2.23 -2.70 19.46
C GLN A 22 -2.44 -1.52 20.42
N ARG A 23 -3.64 -1.39 20.97
CA ARG A 23 -3.99 -0.32 21.92
C ARG A 23 -3.08 -0.28 23.14
N GLU A 24 -2.71 -1.44 23.65
CA GLU A 24 -1.87 -1.58 24.84
C GLU A 24 -0.49 -0.93 24.65
N TYR A 25 0.01 -0.92 23.43
CA TYR A 25 1.29 -0.26 23.09
C TYR A 25 1.13 1.20 22.69
N MET A 26 -0.08 1.67 22.41
CA MET A 26 -0.33 3.05 21.97
C MET A 26 0.01 4.08 23.05
N ALA A 27 -0.07 3.71 24.33
CA ALA A 27 0.33 4.58 25.43
C ALA A 27 1.83 4.94 25.38
N ASN A 28 2.65 4.06 24.77
CA ASN A 28 4.10 4.22 24.65
C ASN A 28 4.54 4.77 23.29
N TYR A 29 3.60 4.86 22.34
CA TYR A 29 3.89 5.35 20.99
C TYR A 29 3.48 6.82 20.84
N CYS A 30 4.31 7.56 20.16
CA CYS A 30 4.14 8.99 19.93
C CYS A 30 4.48 9.36 18.48
N ASP A 31 4.17 10.59 18.12
CA ASP A 31 4.65 11.22 16.91
C ASP A 31 6.13 11.67 17.05
N GLU A 32 6.67 12.31 16.05
CA GLU A 32 8.05 12.81 16.02
C GLU A 32 8.34 13.91 17.06
N SER A 33 7.28 14.59 17.56
CA SER A 33 7.37 15.60 18.61
C SER A 33 7.36 14.99 20.02
N GLY A 34 7.05 13.69 20.13
CA GLY A 34 6.85 13.00 21.38
C GLY A 34 5.43 13.10 21.94
N THR A 35 4.47 13.63 21.18
CA THR A 35 3.07 13.66 21.57
C THR A 35 2.47 12.26 21.45
N PRO A 36 1.93 11.68 22.54
CA PRO A 36 1.32 10.36 22.51
C PRO A 36 0.17 10.30 21.49
N PHE A 37 0.10 9.24 20.70
CA PHE A 37 -1.00 9.10 19.72
C PHE A 37 -2.38 9.07 20.35
N MET A 38 -2.50 8.63 21.60
CA MET A 38 -3.75 8.66 22.35
C MET A 38 -4.27 10.07 22.60
N GLU A 39 -3.41 11.08 22.54
CA GLU A 39 -3.74 12.50 22.75
C GLU A 39 -4.03 13.24 21.44
N ILE A 40 -3.72 12.62 20.28
CA ILE A 40 -3.94 13.24 18.98
C ILE A 40 -5.35 12.88 18.49
N PRO A 41 -6.23 13.85 18.24
CA PRO A 41 -7.57 13.59 17.73
C PRO A 41 -7.55 12.78 16.43
N GLY A 42 -8.40 11.78 16.29
CA GLY A 42 -8.49 10.93 15.13
C GLY A 42 -7.48 9.77 15.09
N TYR A 43 -6.54 9.70 16.02
CA TYR A 43 -5.59 8.59 16.17
C TYR A 43 -6.06 7.59 17.23
N ASN A 44 -7.15 6.92 16.96
CA ASN A 44 -7.62 5.86 17.85
C ASN A 44 -7.40 4.49 17.19
N PHE A 45 -6.21 3.93 17.42
CA PHE A 45 -5.80 2.68 16.79
C PHE A 45 -6.06 1.48 17.70
N HIS A 46 -6.83 0.54 17.19
CA HIS A 46 -7.00 -0.78 17.76
C HIS A 46 -6.66 -1.82 16.73
N GLY A 47 -5.53 -2.48 16.88
CA GLY A 47 -5.09 -3.51 15.96
C GLY A 47 -4.31 -4.62 16.65
N LEU A 48 -3.85 -5.59 15.90
CA LEU A 48 -3.07 -6.73 16.37
C LEU A 48 -1.58 -6.59 16.02
N MET A 49 -1.21 -5.66 15.15
CA MET A 49 0.15 -5.38 14.67
C MET A 49 0.96 -6.66 14.38
N ARG A 50 0.33 -7.64 13.74
CA ARG A 50 1.00 -8.90 13.35
C ARG A 50 1.95 -8.71 12.19
N TYR A 51 1.68 -7.72 11.34
CA TYR A 51 2.49 -7.38 10.17
C TYR A 51 2.85 -5.91 10.22
N GLN A 52 4.10 -5.63 9.98
CA GLN A 52 4.62 -4.27 9.89
C GLN A 52 5.03 -3.96 8.45
N VAL A 53 4.85 -2.71 8.04
CA VAL A 53 5.52 -2.19 6.86
C VAL A 53 7.01 -2.18 7.14
N LYS A 54 7.82 -2.66 6.21
CA LYS A 54 9.28 -2.63 6.37
C LYS A 54 9.74 -1.20 6.61
N LYS A 55 10.59 -1.02 7.64
CA LYS A 55 10.98 0.25 8.21
C LYS A 55 11.31 1.34 7.20
N ASP A 56 12.05 1.03 6.17
CA ASP A 56 12.53 2.02 5.20
C ASP A 56 11.94 1.84 3.80
N HIS A 57 11.32 0.70 3.52
CA HIS A 57 10.95 0.30 2.18
C HIS A 57 9.84 1.17 1.59
N TYR A 58 8.68 1.17 2.21
CA TYR A 58 7.53 1.91 1.69
C TYR A 58 7.59 3.40 2.00
N TRP A 59 8.25 3.78 3.10
CA TRP A 59 8.45 5.19 3.43
C TRP A 59 9.26 5.91 2.36
N LYS A 60 10.28 5.24 1.80
CA LYS A 60 11.09 5.76 0.70
C LYS A 60 10.41 5.66 -0.69
N THR A 61 9.30 4.98 -0.82
CA THR A 61 8.53 4.87 -2.07
C THR A 61 7.92 6.19 -2.49
N PHE A 62 7.68 7.09 -1.56
CA PHE A 62 7.07 8.39 -1.78
C PHE A 62 8.10 9.51 -1.68
N ARG A 63 7.89 10.57 -2.47
CA ARG A 63 8.56 11.85 -2.23
C ARG A 63 7.86 12.59 -1.08
N GLU A 64 8.59 13.45 -0.40
CA GLU A 64 8.11 14.18 0.79
C GLU A 64 6.79 14.94 0.55
N ASN A 65 6.65 15.55 -0.62
CA ASN A 65 5.47 16.35 -0.97
C ASN A 65 4.32 15.53 -1.60
N ASP A 66 4.46 14.21 -1.69
CA ASP A 66 3.36 13.34 -2.12
C ASP A 66 2.38 13.16 -0.95
N SER A 67 1.17 13.70 -1.08
CA SER A 67 0.14 13.64 -0.03
C SER A 67 -0.27 12.21 0.33
N ARG A 68 0.00 11.25 -0.55
CA ARG A 68 -0.26 9.81 -0.29
C ARG A 68 0.68 9.25 0.76
N LEU A 69 1.88 9.81 0.92
CA LEU A 69 2.81 9.40 1.97
C LEU A 69 2.13 9.51 3.34
N THR A 70 1.70 10.72 3.70
CA THR A 70 1.08 10.98 5.00
C THR A 70 -0.35 10.45 5.12
N GLY A 71 -1.06 10.30 4.01
CA GLY A 71 -2.40 9.71 3.95
C GLY A 71 -2.41 8.18 4.03
N THR A 72 -1.28 7.52 3.73
CA THR A 72 -1.19 6.06 3.67
C THR A 72 -0.43 5.48 4.86
N LEU A 73 0.62 6.15 5.27
CA LEU A 73 1.54 5.73 6.32
C LEU A 73 1.70 6.83 7.36
N LYS A 74 1.94 6.44 8.61
CA LYS A 74 2.39 7.33 9.68
C LYS A 74 3.63 6.75 10.33
N ALA A 75 4.60 7.61 10.62
CA ALA A 75 5.78 7.23 11.38
C ALA A 75 5.41 7.06 12.86
N VAL A 76 5.88 5.97 13.45
CA VAL A 76 5.73 5.68 14.87
C VAL A 76 7.06 5.89 15.56
N TYR A 77 7.02 6.63 16.63
CA TYR A 77 8.15 6.85 17.53
C TYR A 77 7.81 6.33 18.92
N GLN A 78 8.83 6.13 19.73
CA GLN A 78 8.70 5.74 21.13
C GLN A 78 9.60 6.61 21.98
N LYS A 79 9.05 7.16 23.05
CA LYS A 79 9.82 7.87 24.06
C LYS A 79 10.61 6.86 24.88
N GLN A 80 11.90 7.08 24.99
CA GLN A 80 12.83 6.25 25.75
C GLN A 80 12.90 6.74 27.22
N GLU A 81 13.50 5.93 28.09
CA GLU A 81 13.67 6.27 29.51
C GLU A 81 14.52 7.54 29.72
N ASP A 82 15.48 7.79 28.84
CA ASP A 82 16.33 9.00 28.84
C ASP A 82 15.64 10.25 28.28
N GLY A 83 14.37 10.12 27.89
CA GLY A 83 13.55 11.19 27.28
C GLY A 83 13.75 11.36 25.78
N SER A 84 14.69 10.65 25.15
CA SER A 84 14.87 10.69 23.70
C SER A 84 13.69 10.05 22.97
N ILE A 85 13.48 10.45 21.70
CA ILE A 85 12.40 9.93 20.85
C ILE A 85 13.03 9.09 19.76
N LYS A 86 12.69 7.80 19.73
CA LYS A 86 13.24 6.84 18.79
C LYS A 86 12.20 6.42 17.76
N TYR A 87 12.55 6.56 16.48
CA TYR A 87 11.76 6.01 15.39
C TYR A 87 11.69 4.48 15.46
N ILE A 88 10.49 3.94 15.34
CA ILE A 88 10.22 2.50 15.40
C ILE A 88 9.95 1.92 14.01
N ALA A 89 8.86 2.33 13.38
CA ALA A 89 8.44 1.85 12.06
C ALA A 89 7.29 2.71 11.52
N PRO A 90 7.02 2.68 10.20
CA PRO A 90 5.76 3.18 9.69
C PRO A 90 4.63 2.19 9.97
N PHE A 91 3.43 2.69 10.17
CA PHE A 91 2.23 1.87 10.25
C PHE A 91 1.19 2.30 9.21
N ALA A 92 0.24 1.41 8.91
CA ALA A 92 -0.84 1.67 8.00
C ALA A 92 -1.80 2.72 8.57
N TYR A 93 -1.97 3.82 7.84
CA TYR A 93 -2.89 4.91 8.21
C TYR A 93 -4.13 4.94 7.32
N LYS A 94 -4.00 4.51 6.08
CA LYS A 94 -5.13 4.37 5.15
C LYS A 94 -6.15 3.36 5.71
N PHE A 95 -7.44 3.66 5.57
CA PHE A 95 -8.53 2.83 6.11
C PHE A 95 -8.50 2.66 7.64
N GLN A 96 -8.41 3.74 8.35
CA GLN A 96 -8.37 3.74 9.81
C GLN A 96 -9.64 3.24 10.47
N GLY A 97 -10.77 3.24 9.75
CA GLY A 97 -12.08 3.06 10.33
C GLY A 97 -12.55 4.29 11.12
N THR A 98 -13.64 4.14 11.83
CA THR A 98 -14.23 5.18 12.68
C THR A 98 -14.35 4.70 14.11
N THR A 99 -14.22 5.61 15.07
CA THR A 99 -14.54 5.33 16.46
C THR A 99 -16.00 5.74 16.70
N LEU A 100 -16.79 4.86 17.27
CA LEU A 100 -18.15 5.20 17.68
C LEU A 100 -18.10 6.07 18.94
N GLU A 101 -18.94 7.09 18.98
CA GLU A 101 -19.08 7.95 20.15
C GLU A 101 -19.44 7.09 21.39
N GLY A 102 -18.71 7.29 22.48
CA GLY A 102 -18.89 6.51 23.72
C GLY A 102 -18.31 5.10 23.69
N SER A 103 -17.65 4.67 22.62
CA SER A 103 -16.96 3.38 22.51
C SER A 103 -15.46 3.57 22.33
N ASN A 104 -14.70 2.69 22.97
CA ASN A 104 -13.27 2.57 22.73
C ASN A 104 -12.95 1.62 21.58
N GLU A 105 -13.96 1.06 20.94
CA GLU A 105 -13.79 0.12 19.83
C GLU A 105 -13.79 0.84 18.49
N ARG A 106 -12.88 0.41 17.64
CA ARG A 106 -12.81 0.88 16.27
C ARG A 106 -13.78 0.10 15.40
N ASN A 107 -14.57 0.82 14.64
CA ASN A 107 -15.50 0.25 13.70
C ASN A 107 -14.94 0.32 12.28
N TRP A 108 -14.87 -0.82 11.59
CA TRP A 108 -14.39 -0.96 10.24
C TRP A 108 -15.55 -0.93 9.22
N LEU A 109 -16.44 0.04 9.36
CA LEU A 109 -17.62 0.21 8.49
C LEU A 109 -17.31 0.91 7.17
N ASP A 110 -16.05 1.31 6.95
CA ASP A 110 -15.65 1.98 5.72
C ASP A 110 -15.84 1.04 4.51
N ASP A 111 -16.36 1.59 3.43
CA ASP A 111 -16.46 0.87 2.17
C ASP A 111 -15.07 0.54 1.64
N TYR A 112 -14.86 -0.71 1.21
CA TYR A 112 -13.63 -1.11 0.57
C TYR A 112 -13.72 -0.82 -0.93
N PRO A 113 -12.85 0.03 -1.50
CA PRO A 113 -12.91 0.36 -2.92
C PRO A 113 -12.41 -0.83 -3.74
N ILE A 114 -13.29 -1.43 -4.53
CA ILE A 114 -12.92 -2.47 -5.50
C ILE A 114 -12.28 -1.81 -6.72
N TYR A 115 -12.94 -0.80 -7.28
CA TYR A 115 -12.43 0.03 -8.36
C TYR A 115 -12.75 1.50 -8.09
N ARG A 116 -11.87 2.39 -8.55
CA ARG A 116 -12.05 3.84 -8.48
C ARG A 116 -11.43 4.52 -9.71
N TYR A 117 -11.72 5.78 -9.92
CA TYR A 117 -11.31 6.49 -11.14
C TYR A 117 -9.81 6.42 -11.43
N ALA A 118 -8.96 6.49 -10.41
CA ALA A 118 -7.52 6.31 -10.57
C ALA A 118 -7.13 4.93 -11.16
N ASP A 119 -7.92 3.86 -10.86
CA ASP A 119 -7.74 2.56 -11.51
C ASP A 119 -7.99 2.64 -13.01
N ALA A 120 -9.10 3.27 -13.42
CA ALA A 120 -9.42 3.44 -14.82
C ALA A 120 -8.32 4.22 -15.56
N LEU A 121 -7.82 5.29 -14.96
CA LEU A 121 -6.71 6.07 -15.54
C LEU A 121 -5.45 5.22 -15.69
N LEU A 122 -5.01 4.52 -14.66
CA LEU A 122 -3.77 3.76 -14.71
C LEU A 122 -3.89 2.46 -15.53
N LEU A 123 -5.09 1.89 -15.68
CA LEU A 123 -5.33 0.81 -16.65
C LEU A 123 -5.31 1.34 -18.10
N LEU A 124 -5.83 2.54 -18.33
CA LEU A 124 -5.72 3.19 -19.64
C LEU A 124 -4.26 3.53 -19.98
N ALA A 125 -3.50 4.02 -19.00
CA ALA A 125 -2.06 4.25 -19.16
C ALA A 125 -1.31 2.96 -19.56
N GLU A 126 -1.64 1.85 -18.90
CA GLU A 126 -1.08 0.52 -19.20
C GLU A 126 -1.44 0.09 -20.63
N ALA A 127 -2.70 0.23 -21.04
CA ALA A 127 -3.15 -0.12 -22.38
C ALA A 127 -2.43 0.72 -23.46
N LYS A 128 -2.32 2.04 -23.24
CA LYS A 128 -1.57 2.93 -24.13
C LYS A 128 -0.09 2.52 -24.24
N ALA A 129 0.56 2.25 -23.12
CA ALA A 129 1.96 1.82 -23.11
C ALA A 129 2.17 0.52 -23.89
N LEU A 130 1.26 -0.45 -23.77
CA LEU A 130 1.30 -1.70 -24.53
C LEU A 130 1.07 -1.51 -26.02
N LEU A 131 0.33 -0.49 -26.42
CA LEU A 131 0.11 -0.12 -27.82
C LEU A 131 1.22 0.79 -28.39
N GLY A 132 2.17 1.20 -27.57
CA GLY A 132 3.21 2.17 -27.97
C GLY A 132 2.70 3.63 -28.03
N GLU A 133 1.56 3.90 -27.41
CA GLU A 133 1.00 5.25 -27.26
C GLU A 133 1.51 5.93 -25.99
N ASP A 134 1.42 7.26 -25.94
CA ASP A 134 1.88 8.06 -24.80
C ASP A 134 0.89 8.01 -23.63
N PRO A 135 1.27 7.48 -22.44
CA PRO A 135 0.43 7.42 -21.24
C PRO A 135 0.57 8.64 -20.32
N SER A 136 1.28 9.68 -20.75
CA SER A 136 1.64 10.85 -19.91
C SER A 136 0.41 11.50 -19.27
N THR A 137 -0.67 11.62 -20.02
CA THR A 137 -1.90 12.30 -19.57
C THR A 137 -2.49 11.58 -18.34
N GLU A 138 -2.61 10.27 -18.40
CA GLU A 138 -3.23 9.46 -17.36
C GLU A 138 -2.35 9.39 -16.11
N ILE A 139 -1.05 9.16 -16.29
CA ILE A 139 -0.10 9.11 -15.16
C ILE A 139 -0.03 10.48 -14.47
N ASN A 140 0.05 11.55 -15.25
CA ASN A 140 0.17 12.89 -14.70
C ASN A 140 -1.11 13.39 -14.03
N ALA A 141 -2.29 12.95 -14.47
CA ALA A 141 -3.54 13.26 -13.79
C ALA A 141 -3.56 12.67 -12.35
N VAL A 142 -3.04 11.45 -12.16
CA VAL A 142 -2.92 10.84 -10.84
C VAL A 142 -1.88 11.56 -9.99
N ARG A 143 -0.72 11.89 -10.57
CA ARG A 143 0.36 12.61 -9.87
C ARG A 143 -0.02 14.03 -9.49
N GLU A 144 -0.64 14.78 -10.41
CA GLU A 144 -1.09 16.15 -10.13
C GLU A 144 -2.06 16.18 -8.93
N ARG A 145 -3.00 15.26 -8.87
CA ARG A 145 -3.88 15.12 -7.71
C ARG A 145 -3.10 14.82 -6.42
N ALA A 146 -2.08 13.95 -6.51
CA ALA A 146 -1.29 13.52 -5.34
C ALA A 146 -0.39 14.63 -4.78
N TYR A 147 0.21 15.43 -5.65
CA TYR A 147 1.09 16.54 -5.25
C TYR A 147 0.35 17.85 -5.04
N GLY A 148 -0.87 17.97 -5.55
CA GLY A 148 -1.59 19.24 -5.71
C GLY A 148 -1.09 20.02 -6.93
N SER A 149 -2.00 20.72 -7.63
CA SER A 149 -1.70 21.36 -8.92
C SER A 149 -0.61 22.42 -8.82
N GLU A 150 -0.54 23.17 -7.72
CA GLU A 150 0.48 24.21 -7.53
C GLU A 150 1.88 23.60 -7.47
N TYR A 151 2.10 22.65 -6.54
CA TYR A 151 3.40 21.99 -6.42
C TYR A 151 3.76 21.21 -7.68
N PHE A 152 2.83 20.44 -8.23
CA PHE A 152 3.04 19.66 -9.44
C PHE A 152 3.50 20.54 -10.62
N ASN A 153 2.84 21.69 -10.84
CA ASN A 153 3.18 22.59 -11.92
C ASN A 153 4.54 23.27 -11.73
N ALA A 154 4.90 23.59 -10.49
CA ALA A 154 6.21 24.17 -10.16
C ALA A 154 7.38 23.18 -10.31
N HIS A 155 7.11 21.87 -10.16
CA HIS A 155 8.15 20.82 -10.12
C HIS A 155 7.96 19.74 -11.21
N LYS A 156 7.35 20.11 -12.36
CA LYS A 156 7.11 19.17 -13.47
C LYS A 156 8.36 18.43 -13.95
N ASN A 157 9.50 19.09 -13.90
CA ASN A 157 10.79 18.51 -14.28
C ASN A 157 11.32 17.42 -13.32
N GLU A 158 10.64 17.22 -12.19
CA GLU A 158 11.02 16.22 -11.18
C GLU A 158 9.95 15.17 -10.95
N VAL A 159 8.67 15.59 -10.91
CA VAL A 159 7.58 14.71 -10.47
C VAL A 159 6.63 14.28 -11.59
N ALA A 160 6.54 15.06 -12.69
CA ALA A 160 5.70 14.66 -13.82
C ALA A 160 6.37 13.52 -14.61
N TYR A 161 5.56 12.58 -15.11
CA TYR A 161 6.04 11.58 -16.07
C TYR A 161 6.46 12.29 -17.38
N PRO A 162 7.64 11.98 -17.96
CA PRO A 162 8.59 10.92 -17.61
C PRO A 162 9.80 11.37 -16.77
N ASN A 163 9.66 12.30 -15.85
CA ASN A 163 10.78 12.98 -15.19
C ASN A 163 11.14 12.45 -13.79
N ASP A 164 10.29 11.61 -13.17
CA ASP A 164 10.59 11.03 -11.85
C ASP A 164 11.65 9.93 -11.97
N LYS A 165 12.92 10.33 -11.79
CA LYS A 165 14.07 9.46 -12.05
C LYS A 165 14.29 8.38 -11.01
N GLY A 166 14.70 7.19 -11.45
CA GLY A 166 15.05 6.05 -10.60
C GLY A 166 16.17 6.36 -9.63
N SER A 167 17.07 7.28 -9.98
CA SER A 167 18.16 7.70 -9.10
C SER A 167 17.69 8.32 -7.79
N PHE A 168 16.50 8.88 -7.72
CA PHE A 168 15.89 9.35 -6.47
C PHE A 168 15.63 8.20 -5.48
N TYR A 169 15.42 6.97 -5.99
CA TYR A 169 15.03 5.79 -5.23
C TYR A 169 16.17 4.79 -5.05
N ASN A 170 17.43 5.22 -5.20
CA ASN A 170 18.61 4.33 -5.17
C ASN A 170 18.69 3.43 -3.95
N ASP A 171 18.20 3.90 -2.80
CA ASP A 171 18.19 3.13 -1.55
C ASP A 171 16.97 2.21 -1.43
N ASN A 172 16.09 2.20 -2.44
CA ASN A 172 14.91 1.36 -2.46
C ASN A 172 14.99 0.34 -3.62
N PRO A 173 15.38 -0.91 -3.35
CA PRO A 173 15.58 -1.93 -4.38
C PRO A 173 14.28 -2.35 -5.09
N PHE A 174 13.13 -1.88 -4.61
CA PHE A 174 11.81 -2.25 -5.12
C PHE A 174 11.15 -1.14 -5.94
N GLU A 175 11.86 -0.05 -6.19
CA GLU A 175 11.34 1.08 -6.95
C GLU A 175 12.24 1.41 -8.14
N GLY A 176 11.61 1.60 -9.29
CA GLY A 176 12.22 2.14 -10.50
C GLY A 176 11.82 3.59 -10.75
N GLY A 177 12.52 4.25 -11.66
CA GLY A 177 12.14 5.57 -12.19
C GLY A 177 11.25 5.47 -13.42
N ASP A 178 11.02 6.63 -14.01
CA ASP A 178 10.21 6.75 -15.23
C ASP A 178 10.99 6.40 -16.51
N GLU A 179 12.23 5.93 -16.39
CA GLU A 179 13.05 5.50 -17.52
C GLU A 179 12.45 4.32 -18.30
N ASN A 180 11.58 3.55 -17.63
CA ASN A 180 10.81 2.48 -18.24
C ASN A 180 9.32 2.72 -17.96
N VAL A 181 8.51 2.79 -19.00
CA VAL A 181 7.08 3.09 -18.89
C VAL A 181 6.31 2.07 -18.04
N MET A 182 6.64 0.78 -18.16
CA MET A 182 5.96 -0.27 -17.39
C MET A 182 6.34 -0.16 -15.90
N GLU A 183 7.59 0.13 -15.59
CA GLU A 183 8.04 0.40 -14.22
C GLU A 183 7.39 1.65 -13.63
N ALA A 184 7.27 2.72 -14.43
CA ALA A 184 6.59 3.95 -14.03
C ALA A 184 5.12 3.69 -13.64
N ILE A 185 4.39 2.93 -14.46
CA ILE A 185 3.00 2.56 -14.19
C ILE A 185 2.89 1.66 -12.95
N LEU A 186 3.75 0.65 -12.82
CA LEU A 186 3.76 -0.24 -11.63
C LEU A 186 4.05 0.52 -10.34
N LYS A 187 4.98 1.48 -10.39
CA LYS A 187 5.30 2.36 -9.27
C LYS A 187 4.12 3.24 -8.90
N GLU A 188 3.50 3.86 -9.90
CA GLU A 188 2.34 4.73 -9.67
C GLU A 188 1.16 3.95 -9.10
N ARG A 189 0.90 2.74 -9.60
CA ARG A 189 -0.11 1.83 -9.05
C ARG A 189 0.20 1.40 -7.62
N LEU A 190 1.46 1.14 -7.28
CA LEU A 190 1.86 0.84 -5.91
C LEU A 190 1.52 1.99 -4.96
N ARG A 191 1.89 3.21 -5.32
CA ARG A 191 1.63 4.42 -4.51
C ARG A 191 0.14 4.67 -4.33
N GLU A 192 -0.59 4.59 -5.43
CA GLU A 192 -2.01 4.92 -5.47
C GLU A 192 -2.87 3.89 -4.72
N PHE A 193 -2.57 2.61 -4.91
CA PHE A 193 -3.37 1.50 -4.39
C PHE A 193 -2.73 0.79 -3.20
N PHE A 194 -1.86 1.48 -2.49
CA PHE A 194 -1.26 0.96 -1.27
C PHE A 194 -2.36 0.53 -0.28
N PHE A 195 -2.30 -0.69 0.23
CA PHE A 195 -3.32 -1.33 1.07
C PHE A 195 -4.69 -1.60 0.40
N GLU A 196 -4.81 -1.48 -0.91
CA GLU A 196 -6.03 -1.84 -1.65
C GLU A 196 -5.99 -3.25 -2.27
N GLY A 197 -5.02 -4.06 -1.90
CA GLY A 197 -4.94 -5.48 -2.32
C GLY A 197 -4.59 -5.70 -3.79
N LYS A 198 -4.15 -4.67 -4.54
CA LYS A 198 -3.94 -4.76 -5.99
C LYS A 198 -2.55 -5.21 -6.41
N ARG A 199 -1.53 -4.99 -5.58
CA ARG A 199 -0.12 -5.15 -5.97
C ARG A 199 0.22 -6.52 -6.56
N TRP A 200 -0.25 -7.61 -5.94
CA TRP A 200 -0.01 -8.96 -6.44
C TRP A 200 -0.56 -9.15 -7.85
N TYR A 201 -1.78 -8.73 -8.08
CA TYR A 201 -2.45 -8.86 -9.38
C TYR A 201 -1.80 -7.99 -10.44
N ASP A 202 -1.36 -6.79 -10.09
CA ASP A 202 -0.60 -5.91 -10.98
C ASP A 202 0.70 -6.58 -11.41
N LEU A 203 1.52 -7.04 -10.48
CA LEU A 203 2.78 -7.72 -10.78
C LEU A 203 2.57 -8.96 -11.65
N ARG A 204 1.53 -9.76 -11.34
CA ARG A 204 1.19 -10.95 -12.14
C ARG A 204 0.77 -10.59 -13.57
N ARG A 205 0.01 -9.54 -13.76
CA ARG A 205 -0.44 -9.07 -15.08
C ARG A 205 0.71 -8.53 -15.92
N PHE A 206 1.63 -7.83 -15.29
CA PHE A 206 2.83 -7.31 -15.96
C PHE A 206 3.85 -8.42 -16.33
N GLY A 207 3.80 -9.54 -15.66
CA GLY A 207 4.60 -10.72 -15.94
C GLY A 207 5.41 -11.23 -14.76
N ASN A 208 5.80 -12.52 -14.83
CA ASN A 208 6.51 -13.18 -13.75
C ASN A 208 7.82 -12.49 -13.37
N GLN A 209 8.52 -11.89 -14.32
CA GLN A 209 9.76 -11.15 -14.08
C GLN A 209 9.56 -10.00 -13.07
N TYR A 210 8.41 -9.33 -13.08
CA TYR A 210 8.11 -8.28 -12.12
C TYR A 210 7.77 -8.84 -10.74
N VAL A 211 7.10 -10.00 -10.68
CA VAL A 211 6.86 -10.68 -9.40
C VAL A 211 8.18 -11.05 -8.74
N LEU A 212 9.09 -11.68 -9.49
CA LEU A 212 10.40 -12.11 -8.99
C LEU A 212 11.30 -10.93 -8.61
N LYS A 213 11.19 -9.80 -9.35
CA LYS A 213 11.95 -8.58 -9.06
C LYS A 213 11.48 -7.89 -7.77
N TYR A 214 10.17 -7.84 -7.54
CA TYR A 214 9.57 -7.01 -6.49
C TYR A 214 9.05 -7.78 -5.28
N THR A 215 9.21 -9.10 -5.25
CA THR A 215 8.81 -9.93 -4.11
C THR A 215 9.88 -10.97 -3.80
N THR A 216 9.69 -11.71 -2.71
CA THR A 216 10.50 -12.87 -2.36
C THR A 216 9.88 -14.18 -2.86
N ALA A 217 8.91 -14.12 -3.75
CA ALA A 217 8.25 -15.29 -4.29
C ALA A 217 9.21 -16.11 -5.15
N GLN A 218 9.10 -17.43 -5.07
CA GLN A 218 9.79 -18.35 -5.97
C GLN A 218 8.92 -18.62 -7.19
N GLU A 219 9.52 -18.84 -8.36
CA GLU A 219 8.79 -19.06 -9.60
C GLU A 219 7.80 -20.24 -9.48
N SER A 220 8.21 -21.32 -8.83
CA SER A 220 7.35 -22.48 -8.54
C SER A 220 6.13 -22.16 -7.66
N ARG A 221 6.10 -21.00 -7.00
CA ARG A 221 5.04 -20.57 -6.09
C ARG A 221 4.16 -19.46 -6.64
N LEU A 222 4.28 -19.15 -7.92
CA LEU A 222 3.48 -18.11 -8.57
C LEU A 222 2.02 -18.52 -8.84
N LEU A 223 1.74 -19.81 -8.81
CA LEU A 223 0.39 -20.37 -8.85
C LEU A 223 0.05 -20.95 -7.48
N TRP A 224 -1.23 -20.99 -7.16
CA TRP A 224 -1.72 -21.62 -5.94
C TRP A 224 -1.79 -23.14 -6.11
N PRO A 225 -1.60 -23.92 -5.02
CA PRO A 225 -1.85 -25.35 -5.06
C PRO A 225 -3.33 -25.63 -5.30
N ILE A 226 -3.60 -26.72 -6.00
CA ILE A 226 -4.96 -27.27 -6.08
C ILE A 226 -5.29 -27.91 -4.73
N ASN A 227 -6.50 -27.64 -4.23
CA ASN A 227 -6.97 -28.20 -2.97
C ASN A 227 -6.93 -29.74 -2.99
N GLU A 228 -6.45 -30.32 -1.92
CA GLU A 228 -6.25 -31.77 -1.79
C GLU A 228 -7.56 -32.57 -1.98
N GLY A 229 -8.69 -32.04 -1.47
CA GLY A 229 -9.99 -32.62 -1.72
C GLY A 229 -10.42 -32.63 -3.18
N ALA A 230 -10.05 -31.59 -3.94
CA ALA A 230 -10.33 -31.55 -5.37
C ALA A 230 -9.51 -32.59 -6.14
N LEU A 231 -8.24 -32.79 -5.77
CA LEU A 231 -7.38 -33.83 -6.35
C LEU A 231 -7.90 -35.24 -6.04
N THR A 232 -8.36 -35.45 -4.81
CA THR A 232 -8.93 -36.73 -4.38
C THR A 232 -10.22 -37.07 -5.14
N ASN A 233 -11.08 -36.05 -5.35
CA ASN A 233 -12.37 -36.22 -6.02
C ASN A 233 -12.26 -36.28 -7.56
N ASN A 234 -11.15 -35.83 -8.11
CA ASN A 234 -10.91 -35.89 -9.56
C ASN A 234 -9.49 -36.35 -9.90
N PRO A 235 -9.29 -37.66 -10.13
CA PRO A 235 -7.97 -38.22 -10.43
C PRO A 235 -7.31 -37.69 -11.71
N ALA A 236 -8.07 -37.03 -12.59
CA ALA A 236 -7.54 -36.40 -13.79
C ALA A 236 -6.78 -35.09 -13.50
N LEU A 237 -7.02 -34.47 -12.34
CA LEU A 237 -6.29 -33.29 -11.91
C LEU A 237 -4.86 -33.65 -11.48
N LYS A 238 -3.93 -32.81 -11.89
CA LYS A 238 -2.53 -32.88 -11.44
C LYS A 238 -2.23 -31.65 -10.60
N GLN A 239 -1.51 -31.87 -9.50
CA GLN A 239 -1.09 -30.78 -8.63
C GLN A 239 -0.29 -29.73 -9.42
N THR A 240 -0.45 -28.47 -9.02
CA THR A 240 0.38 -27.38 -9.53
C THR A 240 1.87 -27.69 -9.29
N PRO A 241 2.74 -27.52 -10.32
CA PRO A 241 4.17 -27.74 -10.14
C PRO A 241 4.75 -26.94 -8.98
N GLY A 242 5.53 -27.61 -8.12
CA GLY A 242 6.15 -26.98 -6.95
C GLY A 242 5.42 -27.27 -5.63
N TYR A 243 4.30 -28.05 -5.66
CA TYR A 243 3.55 -28.46 -4.49
C TYR A 243 3.44 -29.99 -4.40
#